data_7c182bef4deabf883b3921f27073c6ff
#
_entry.id   7c182bef4deabf883b3921f27073c6ff
#
_cell.length_a   1.000
_cell.length_b   1.000
_cell.length_c   1.000
_cell.angle_alpha   90.00
_cell.angle_beta   90.00
_cell.angle_gamma   90.00
#
_symmetry.space_group_name_H-M   'P 1'
#
loop_
_entity.id
_entity.type
_entity.pdbx_description
1 polymer ?
#
loop_
_entity_poly.entity_id
_entity_poly.type
_entity_poly.pdbx_seq_one_letter_code
_entity_poly.pdbx_strand_id
1 'polypeptide(L)' 'MEEKKNLLTYAGLKKLEEELHDLKVVKRKEVAGKIKEAREQGDLSENAEYDAAKDEQRDIEARIEEIEKILKNAEDVVED' A
#
# COMPACT_ATOMS: atom_id res chain seq x y z
N MET A 1 19.76 16.55 8.96
CA MET A 1 19.58 16.18 8.57
C MET A 1 19.42 15.79 7.81
N GLU A 2 19.34 15.49 7.34
CA GLU A 2 19.23 15.13 6.57
C GLU A 2 18.61 14.66 5.96
N GLU A 3 18.27 14.65 5.45
CA GLU A 3 17.67 14.20 4.85
C GLU A 3 17.72 13.51 4.19
N LYS A 4 17.42 13.09 3.82
CA LYS A 4 17.52 12.36 3.26
C LYS A 4 17.26 12.24 2.21
N LYS A 5 17.58 12.33 1.43
CA LYS A 5 17.32 12.27 0.39
C LYS A 5 17.39 11.16 -0.05
N ASN A 6 17.02 10.58 -0.47
CA ASN A 6 16.96 9.54 -0.83
C ASN A 6 17.64 9.22 -1.94
N LEU A 7 18.72 8.79 -1.91
CA LEU A 7 19.37 8.35 -2.91
C LEU A 7 18.96 7.03 -3.18
N LEU A 8 18.00 6.73 -3.96
CA LEU A 8 17.57 5.41 -4.24
C LEU A 8 18.40 4.82 -5.33
N THR A 9 18.87 3.64 -5.12
CA THR A 9 19.59 2.92 -6.17
C THR A 9 18.57 2.33 -7.12
N TYR A 10 19.03 1.90 -8.26
CA TYR A 10 18.16 1.25 -9.22
C TYR A 10 17.50 0.00 -8.59
N ALA A 11 18.28 -0.76 -7.85
CA ALA A 11 17.74 -1.95 -7.19
C ALA A 11 16.66 -1.56 -6.18
N GLY A 12 16.87 -0.48 -5.46
CA GLY A 12 15.88 -0.02 -4.50
C GLY A 12 14.59 0.42 -5.17
N LEU A 13 14.72 1.11 -6.31
CA LEU A 13 13.54 1.51 -7.06
C LEU A 13 12.77 0.30 -7.57
N LYS A 14 13.50 -0.70 -8.07
CA LYS A 14 12.86 -1.90 -8.54
C LYS A 14 12.09 -2.58 -7.43
N LYS A 15 12.66 -2.64 -6.25
CA LYS A 15 11.98 -3.25 -5.13
C LYS A 15 10.72 -2.52 -4.77
N LEU A 16 10.76 -1.20 -4.78
CA LEU A 16 9.57 -0.42 -4.48
C LEU A 16 8.50 -0.64 -5.54
N GLU A 17 8.90 -0.73 -6.80
CA GLU A 17 7.94 -0.97 -7.86
C GLU A 17 7.28 -2.33 -7.69
N GLU A 18 8.06 -3.32 -7.28
CA GLU A 18 7.52 -4.64 -7.07
C GLU A 18 6.57 -4.65 -5.89
N GLU A 19 6.94 -3.95 -4.83
CA GLU A 19 6.06 -3.86 -3.68
C GLU A 19 4.76 -3.17 -4.06
N LEU A 20 4.85 -2.10 -4.83
CA LEU A 20 3.67 -1.37 -5.26
C LEU A 20 2.76 -2.26 -6.08
N HIS A 21 3.33 -3.01 -6.99
CA HIS A 21 2.56 -3.91 -7.82
C HIS A 21 1.84 -4.95 -6.97
N ASP A 22 2.55 -5.52 -6.00
CA ASP A 22 1.98 -6.52 -5.13
C ASP A 22 0.83 -5.95 -4.30
N LEU A 23 1.03 -4.74 -3.79
CA LEU A 23 -0.03 -4.10 -3.01
C LEU A 23 -1.27 -3.86 -3.86
N LYS A 24 -1.09 -3.40 -5.07
CA LYS A 24 -2.23 -3.07 -5.91
C LYS A 24 -2.92 -4.30 -6.49
N VAL A 25 -2.14 -5.31 -6.85
CA VAL A 25 -2.72 -6.46 -7.51
C VAL A 25 -3.14 -7.55 -6.54
N VAL A 26 -2.31 -7.80 -5.55
CA VAL A 26 -2.58 -8.91 -4.63
C VAL A 26 -3.23 -8.46 -3.34
N LYS A 27 -2.62 -7.52 -2.66
CA LYS A 27 -3.10 -7.15 -1.33
C LYS A 27 -4.46 -6.48 -1.35
N ARG A 28 -4.67 -5.60 -2.30
CA ARG A 28 -5.98 -4.96 -2.44
C ARG A 28 -7.07 -6.00 -2.63
N LYS A 29 -6.78 -6.99 -3.46
CA LYS A 29 -7.75 -8.00 -3.75
C LYS A 29 -8.02 -8.87 -2.54
N GLU A 30 -6.97 -9.22 -1.82
CA GLU A 30 -7.12 -10.04 -0.65
C GLU A 30 -7.96 -9.34 0.42
N VAL A 31 -7.67 -8.07 0.65
CA VAL A 31 -8.40 -7.37 1.69
C VAL A 31 -9.83 -7.09 1.27
N ALA A 32 -10.06 -6.87 -0.02
CA ALA A 32 -11.42 -6.69 -0.49
C ALA A 32 -12.23 -7.95 -0.24
N GLY A 33 -11.60 -9.11 -0.41
CA GLY A 33 -12.26 -10.37 -0.13
C GLY A 33 -12.58 -10.51 1.35
N LYS A 34 -11.67 -10.08 2.21
CA LYS A 34 -11.91 -10.14 3.64
C LYS A 34 -13.06 -9.23 4.05
N ILE A 35 -13.12 -8.05 3.47
CA ILE A 35 -14.19 -7.13 3.78
C ILE A 35 -15.53 -7.71 3.35
N LYS A 36 -15.56 -8.28 2.16
CA LYS A 36 -16.78 -8.87 1.65
C LYS A 36 -17.23 -10.00 2.54
N GLU A 37 -16.29 -10.86 2.92
CA GLU A 37 -16.60 -11.98 3.76
C GLU A 37 -17.11 -11.55 5.12
N ALA A 38 -16.47 -10.56 5.72
CA ALA A 38 -16.89 -10.07 7.01
C ALA A 38 -18.28 -9.45 6.93
N ARG A 39 -18.55 -8.77 5.82
CA ARG A 39 -19.85 -8.16 5.65
C ARG A 39 -20.94 -9.21 5.54
N GLU A 40 -20.62 -10.31 4.91
CA GLU A 40 -21.61 -11.37 4.74
C GLU A 40 -21.91 -12.10 6.03
N GLN A 41 -21.07 -11.93 7.03
CA GLN A 41 -21.32 -12.60 8.27
C GLN A 41 -22.29 -11.85 9.17
N GLY A 42 -22.77 -10.73 8.75
CA GLY A 42 -23.86 -10.17 9.46
C GLY A 42 -23.64 -8.84 10.07
N ASP A 43 -23.89 -8.71 11.34
CA ASP A 43 -23.99 -7.43 11.99
C ASP A 43 -22.69 -6.65 11.94
N LEU A 44 -22.65 -5.58 11.19
CA LEU A 44 -21.44 -4.79 11.04
C LEU A 44 -21.16 -3.92 12.24
N SER A 45 -22.14 -3.67 13.06
CA SER A 45 -21.92 -2.77 14.17
C SER A 45 -21.00 -3.36 15.23
N GLU A 46 -20.88 -4.68 15.28
CA GLU A 46 -19.96 -5.28 16.22
C GLU A 46 -19.09 -6.31 15.56
N ASN A 47 -18.79 -6.12 14.32
CA ASN A 47 -18.01 -7.09 13.58
C ASN A 47 -16.55 -6.72 13.61
N ALA A 48 -15.82 -7.32 14.53
CA ALA A 48 -14.40 -7.04 14.68
C ALA A 48 -13.61 -7.40 13.44
N GLU A 49 -14.04 -8.44 12.72
CA GLU A 49 -13.35 -8.81 11.50
C GLU A 49 -13.52 -7.78 10.40
N TYR A 50 -14.69 -7.20 10.34
CA TYR A 50 -14.94 -6.14 9.38
C TYR A 50 -14.05 -4.93 9.69
N ASP A 51 -13.98 -4.55 10.96
CA ASP A 51 -13.17 -3.42 11.36
C ASP A 51 -11.69 -3.67 11.08
N ALA A 52 -11.22 -4.88 11.37
CA ALA A 52 -9.82 -5.20 11.12
C ALA A 52 -9.51 -5.16 9.63
N ALA A 53 -10.42 -5.64 8.80
CA ALA A 53 -10.21 -5.63 7.37
C ALA A 53 -10.21 -4.21 6.82
N LYS A 54 -11.05 -3.35 7.36
CA LYS A 54 -11.05 -1.95 6.93
C LYS A 54 -9.78 -1.25 7.35
N ASP A 55 -9.25 -1.57 8.52
CA ASP A 55 -7.99 -1.00 8.95
C ASP A 55 -6.86 -1.46 8.05
N GLU A 56 -6.87 -2.74 7.70
CA GLU A 56 -5.85 -3.28 6.80
C GLU A 56 -5.94 -2.59 5.44
N GLN A 57 -7.15 -2.36 4.96
CA GLN A 57 -7.33 -1.68 3.68
C GLN A 57 -6.74 -0.28 3.73
N ARG A 58 -6.97 0.42 4.83
CA ARG A 58 -6.44 1.76 4.98
C ARG A 58 -4.91 1.76 4.96
N ASP A 59 -4.31 0.77 5.63
CA ASP A 59 -2.86 0.67 5.67
C ASP A 59 -2.29 0.37 4.29
N ILE A 60 -2.95 -0.50 3.54
CA ILE A 60 -2.51 -0.82 2.19
C ILE A 60 -2.56 0.43 1.31
N GLU A 61 -3.65 1.17 1.39
CA GLU A 61 -3.79 2.36 0.56
C GLU A 61 -2.77 3.42 0.94
N ALA A 62 -2.49 3.57 2.22
CA ALA A 62 -1.50 4.53 2.67
C ALA A 62 -0.11 4.16 2.16
N ARG A 63 0.21 2.87 2.20
CA ARG A 63 1.52 2.43 1.71
C ARG A 63 1.64 2.62 0.20
N ILE A 64 0.56 2.35 -0.53
CA ILE A 64 0.56 2.56 -1.97
C ILE A 64 0.86 4.03 -2.27
N GLU A 65 0.18 4.92 -1.57
CA GLU A 65 0.37 6.33 -1.79
C GLU A 65 1.79 6.75 -1.46
N GLU A 66 2.32 6.21 -0.38
CA GLU A 66 3.68 6.55 0.02
C GLU A 66 4.69 6.12 -1.03
N ILE A 67 4.55 4.90 -1.55
CA ILE A 67 5.48 4.41 -2.56
C ILE A 67 5.36 5.22 -3.83
N GLU A 68 4.15 5.55 -4.21
CA GLU A 68 3.95 6.35 -5.42
C GLU A 68 4.62 7.70 -5.30
N LYS A 69 4.59 8.28 -4.12
CA LYS A 69 5.26 9.55 -3.90
C LYS A 69 6.76 9.40 -4.00
N ILE A 70 7.30 8.34 -3.43
CA ILE A 70 8.73 8.10 -3.49
C ILE A 70 9.17 7.91 -4.93
N LEU A 71 8.43 7.12 -5.68
CA LEU A 71 8.78 6.86 -7.06
C LEU A 71 8.69 8.11 -7.92
N LYS A 72 7.70 8.92 -7.66
CA LYS A 72 7.56 10.15 -8.41
C LYS A 72 8.72 11.08 -8.13
N ASN A 73 9.11 11.21 -6.88
CA ASN A 73 10.24 12.06 -6.52
C ASN A 73 11.54 11.54 -7.12
N ALA A 74 11.69 10.23 -7.17
CA ALA A 74 12.87 9.66 -7.75
C ALA A 74 12.96 9.97 -9.24
N GLU A 75 11.82 9.93 -9.91
CA GLU A 75 11.80 10.26 -11.31
C GLU A 75 12.23 11.70 -11.54
N ASP A 76 11.79 12.58 -10.69
CA ASP A 76 12.14 13.97 -10.82
C ASP A 76 13.62 14.20 -10.60
N VAL A 77 14.20 13.40 -9.75
CA VAL A 77 15.59 13.62 -9.43
C VAL A 77 16.52 13.00 -10.41
N VAL A 78 16.17 11.90 -10.96
CA VAL A 78 17.05 11.23 -11.78
C VAL A 78 17.08 11.73 -13.07
N GLU A 79 17.26 12.59 -13.48
CA GLU A 79 17.23 12.99 -14.67
C GLU A 79 18.33 13.10 -15.21
N ASP A 80 19.00 13.11 -15.39
CA ASP A 80 20.03 13.27 -16.02
C ASP A 80 20.42 12.82 -16.51
#